data_1a70f864404c713113ee732d3ef7e811
#
_entry.id   1a70f864404c713113ee732d3ef7e811
#
_cell.length_a   1.000
_cell.length_b   1.000
_cell.length_c   1.000
_cell.angle_alpha   90.00
_cell.angle_beta   90.00
_cell.angle_gamma   90.00
#
_symmetry.space_group_name_H-M   'P 1'
#
loop_
_entity.id
_entity.type
_entity.pdbx_description
1 polymer ?
#
loop_
_entity_poly.entity_id
_entity_poly.type
_entity_poly.pdbx_seq_one_letter_code
_entity_poly.pdbx_strand_id
1 'polypeptide(L)'
;TAIAIRNGMILGVGSESEMMIYSGTETLIRDMNGAFIVPGLIESHGHLHEIGEKAEQINLMGVESETDIADRLMEGSERPAGEWIIGSGWDEGNWANHLPTRGFLNEMFPDNPVVLKGLRGFGTLGNDLALEAAGVDADTPDPVGGSLVRDNKGQLTGVFLNNATDILNDAIPEASLEQRIRVLNYGIDRMLESGFVSTHHAGVRTDYLPAYQAMGNGDSLRIRVEAMLSVGVVGAPSAEEWTEMGPTVRASDLLQIRSVKAYYDASLGSRGAKMIDDYSDMPGHRGIAGSDYGFDTAKVEAFMV
;
A
#
# COMPACT_ATOMS: atom_id res chain seq x y z
N THR A 1 -9.59 25.11 30.70
CA THR A 1 -9.03 25.66 29.45
C THR A 1 -10.02 25.41 28.33
N ALA A 2 -10.22 26.41 27.46
CA ALA A 2 -11.08 26.31 26.30
C ALA A 2 -10.32 26.75 25.05
N ILE A 3 -10.80 26.35 23.87
CA ILE A 3 -10.30 26.75 22.57
C ILE A 3 -11.45 27.26 21.71
N ALA A 4 -11.26 28.38 21.03
CA ALA A 4 -12.21 28.89 20.05
C ALA A 4 -11.69 28.67 18.64
N ILE A 5 -12.54 28.12 17.77
CA ILE A 5 -12.19 27.75 16.37
C ILE A 5 -13.25 28.34 15.43
N ARG A 6 -12.82 28.93 14.31
CA ARG A 6 -13.70 29.38 13.23
C ARG A 6 -13.04 29.10 11.89
N ASN A 7 -13.76 28.52 10.95
CA ASN A 7 -13.29 28.21 9.58
C ASN A 7 -11.94 27.46 9.57
N GLY A 8 -11.78 26.47 10.46
CA GLY A 8 -10.55 25.70 10.57
C GLY A 8 -9.38 26.39 11.26
N MET A 9 -9.54 27.64 11.70
CA MET A 9 -8.50 28.42 12.36
C MET A 9 -8.75 28.58 13.85
N ILE A 10 -7.68 28.43 14.68
CA ILE A 10 -7.73 28.70 16.11
C ILE A 10 -7.76 30.23 16.29
N LEU A 11 -8.83 30.73 16.92
CA LEU A 11 -9.00 32.13 17.27
C LEU A 11 -8.35 32.49 18.60
N GLY A 12 -8.36 31.55 19.53
CA GLY A 12 -7.77 31.73 20.85
C GLY A 12 -7.78 30.46 21.70
N VAL A 13 -6.92 30.44 22.69
CA VAL A 13 -6.84 29.42 23.74
C VAL A 13 -6.73 30.13 25.07
N GLY A 14 -7.56 29.75 26.04
CA GLY A 14 -7.58 30.42 27.34
C GLY A 14 -8.61 29.79 28.31
N SER A 15 -9.07 30.56 29.27
CA SER A 15 -10.22 30.17 30.10
C SER A 15 -11.50 30.17 29.29
N GLU A 16 -12.52 29.48 29.78
CA GLU A 16 -13.87 29.50 29.20
C GLU A 16 -14.40 30.94 29.04
N SER A 17 -14.27 31.76 30.07
CA SER A 17 -14.73 33.14 30.06
C SER A 17 -14.03 34.00 29.02
N GLU A 18 -12.73 33.78 28.78
CA GLU A 18 -11.98 34.48 27.71
C GLU A 18 -12.43 34.05 26.32
N MET A 19 -12.72 32.76 26.13
CA MET A 19 -13.11 32.22 24.82
C MET A 19 -14.58 32.55 24.49
N MET A 20 -15.42 32.80 25.44
CA MET A 20 -16.83 33.18 25.23
C MET A 20 -17.01 34.47 24.43
N ILE A 21 -15.99 35.33 24.36
CA ILE A 21 -16.02 36.55 23.48
C ILE A 21 -16.16 36.20 22.00
N TYR A 22 -15.76 34.99 21.59
CA TYR A 22 -15.87 34.52 20.22
C TYR A 22 -17.19 33.79 19.94
N SER A 23 -18.06 33.61 20.95
CA SER A 23 -19.32 32.90 20.80
C SER A 23 -20.42 33.81 20.23
N GLY A 24 -21.31 33.21 19.46
CA GLY A 24 -22.51 33.82 18.90
C GLY A 24 -23.66 32.83 18.88
N THR A 25 -24.79 33.20 18.28
CA THR A 25 -26.01 32.37 18.24
C THR A 25 -25.80 31.02 17.52
N GLU A 26 -24.85 30.96 16.56
CA GLU A 26 -24.54 29.77 15.77
C GLU A 26 -23.32 29.01 16.32
N THR A 27 -22.77 29.39 17.48
CA THR A 27 -21.57 28.74 18.02
C THR A 27 -21.92 27.42 18.68
N LEU A 28 -21.33 26.34 18.20
CA LEU A 28 -21.39 25.03 18.85
C LEU A 28 -20.40 25.01 20.01
N ILE A 29 -20.90 24.85 21.22
CA ILE A 29 -20.08 24.64 22.42
C ILE A 29 -20.09 23.15 22.76
N ARG A 30 -18.90 22.57 22.88
CA ARG A 30 -18.71 21.16 23.22
C ARG A 30 -17.91 21.06 24.53
N ASP A 31 -18.48 20.43 25.52
CA ASP A 31 -17.77 20.06 26.74
C ASP A 31 -16.92 18.80 26.43
N MET A 32 -15.62 18.88 26.67
CA MET A 32 -14.68 17.79 26.47
C MET A 32 -14.53 16.91 27.71
N ASN A 33 -15.29 17.17 28.79
CA ASN A 33 -15.29 16.39 30.05
C ASN A 33 -13.87 16.14 30.60
N GLY A 34 -13.01 17.13 30.55
CA GLY A 34 -11.63 17.05 31.01
C GLY A 34 -10.65 16.33 30.08
N ALA A 35 -11.06 15.96 28.86
CA ALA A 35 -10.15 15.41 27.87
C ALA A 35 -9.12 16.43 27.39
N PHE A 36 -7.92 15.97 27.08
CA PHE A 36 -6.88 16.80 26.50
C PHE A 36 -7.15 17.01 25.00
N ILE A 37 -6.95 18.25 24.54
CA ILE A 37 -6.94 18.60 23.13
C ILE A 37 -5.49 18.84 22.73
N VAL A 38 -5.03 18.14 21.73
CA VAL A 38 -3.69 18.28 21.15
C VAL A 38 -3.80 18.53 19.64
N PRO A 39 -2.81 19.16 19.00
CA PRO A 39 -2.74 19.20 17.56
C PRO A 39 -2.77 17.78 16.98
N GLY A 40 -3.46 17.57 15.88
CA GLY A 40 -3.46 16.30 15.18
C GLY A 40 -2.05 15.95 14.69
N LEU A 41 -1.71 14.66 14.68
CA LEU A 41 -0.40 14.18 14.25
C LEU A 41 -0.24 14.33 12.74
N ILE A 42 1.00 14.59 12.31
CA ILE A 42 1.39 14.66 10.90
C ILE A 42 2.43 13.58 10.64
N GLU A 43 2.13 12.66 9.74
CA GLU A 43 3.12 11.71 9.23
C GLU A 43 3.92 12.37 8.12
N SER A 44 5.21 12.59 8.37
CA SER A 44 6.08 13.33 7.45
C SER A 44 6.72 12.47 6.36
N HIS A 45 6.61 11.15 6.43
CA HIS A 45 7.14 10.21 5.45
C HIS A 45 6.34 8.90 5.46
N GLY A 46 5.13 8.92 4.94
CA GLY A 46 4.25 7.75 4.87
C GLY A 46 4.04 7.24 3.45
N HIS A 47 3.45 6.05 3.35
CA HIS A 47 3.06 5.41 2.10
C HIS A 47 1.57 5.02 2.19
N LEU A 48 0.68 6.00 2.02
CA LEU A 48 -0.75 5.86 2.31
C LEU A 48 -1.42 4.73 1.54
N HIS A 49 -1.12 4.56 0.24
CA HIS A 49 -1.68 3.48 -0.55
C HIS A 49 -1.20 2.10 -0.07
N GLU A 50 0.07 1.98 0.35
CA GLU A 50 0.59 0.70 0.86
C GLU A 50 -0.06 0.31 2.20
N ILE A 51 -0.36 1.29 3.06
CA ILE A 51 -1.14 1.06 4.30
C ILE A 51 -2.53 0.52 3.93
N GLY A 52 -3.17 1.13 2.93
CA GLY A 52 -4.48 0.72 2.47
C GLY A 52 -4.47 -0.65 1.77
N GLU A 53 -3.50 -0.90 0.91
CA GLU A 53 -3.32 -2.20 0.24
C GLU A 53 -3.14 -3.32 1.27
N LYS A 54 -2.35 -3.09 2.33
CA LYS A 54 -2.20 -4.06 3.43
C LYS A 54 -3.48 -4.23 4.24
N ALA A 55 -4.27 -3.17 4.42
CA ALA A 55 -5.54 -3.25 5.13
C ALA A 55 -6.63 -3.97 4.32
N GLU A 56 -6.55 -3.88 2.98
CA GLU A 56 -7.47 -4.56 2.07
C GLU A 56 -7.13 -6.05 1.90
N GLN A 57 -5.85 -6.41 1.98
CA GLN A 57 -5.39 -7.80 1.88
C GLN A 57 -5.71 -8.58 3.15
N ILE A 58 -6.12 -9.83 2.97
CA ILE A 58 -6.37 -10.72 4.10
C ILE A 58 -5.03 -11.14 4.70
N ASN A 59 -4.86 -10.87 6.00
CA ASN A 59 -3.61 -11.20 6.71
C ASN A 59 -3.54 -12.69 7.05
N LEU A 60 -2.59 -13.39 6.45
CA LEU A 60 -2.35 -14.82 6.63
C LEU A 60 -1.09 -15.11 7.46
N MET A 61 -0.57 -14.13 8.18
CA MET A 61 0.60 -14.38 9.05
C MET A 61 0.25 -15.37 10.17
N GLY A 62 1.11 -16.37 10.32
CA GLY A 62 1.00 -17.37 11.38
C GLY A 62 0.00 -18.50 11.11
N VAL A 63 -0.56 -18.60 9.90
CA VAL A 63 -1.37 -19.76 9.51
C VAL A 63 -0.48 -20.98 9.27
N GLU A 64 -0.92 -22.15 9.75
CA GLU A 64 -0.18 -23.42 9.66
C GLU A 64 -1.00 -24.53 8.99
N SER A 65 -2.27 -24.23 8.63
CA SER A 65 -3.19 -25.18 8.00
C SER A 65 -4.13 -24.51 7.00
N GLU A 66 -4.71 -25.30 6.09
CA GLU A 66 -5.78 -24.85 5.18
C GLU A 66 -7.00 -24.35 5.96
N THR A 67 -7.29 -24.92 7.14
CA THR A 67 -8.36 -24.46 8.02
C THR A 67 -8.07 -23.06 8.54
N ASP A 68 -6.84 -22.78 8.99
CA ASP A 68 -6.49 -21.44 9.46
C ASP A 68 -6.59 -20.40 8.33
N ILE A 69 -6.19 -20.76 7.12
CA ILE A 69 -6.39 -19.91 5.94
C ILE A 69 -7.87 -19.67 5.71
N ALA A 70 -8.69 -20.73 5.74
CA ALA A 70 -10.13 -20.64 5.54
C ALA A 70 -10.80 -19.71 6.54
N ASP A 71 -10.47 -19.84 7.83
CA ASP A 71 -11.00 -18.96 8.89
C ASP A 71 -10.64 -17.49 8.65
N ARG A 72 -9.39 -17.20 8.28
CA ARG A 72 -8.95 -15.83 7.95
C ARG A 72 -9.68 -15.26 6.74
N LEU A 73 -9.86 -16.08 5.70
CA LEU A 73 -10.56 -15.69 4.49
C LEU A 73 -12.04 -15.38 4.77
N MET A 74 -12.71 -16.17 5.62
CA MET A 74 -14.11 -15.94 5.99
C MET A 74 -14.33 -14.63 6.72
N GLU A 75 -13.36 -14.16 7.50
CA GLU A 75 -13.45 -12.91 8.24
C GLU A 75 -13.35 -11.65 7.36
N GLY A 76 -12.75 -11.75 6.15
CA GLY A 76 -12.41 -10.57 5.35
C GLY A 76 -12.76 -10.64 3.86
N SER A 77 -13.50 -11.63 3.40
CA SER A 77 -13.61 -11.94 1.97
C SER A 77 -14.96 -11.62 1.31
N GLU A 78 -15.82 -10.83 1.94
CA GLU A 78 -17.05 -10.39 1.25
C GLU A 78 -16.68 -9.54 0.03
N ARG A 79 -16.69 -10.15 -1.15
CA ARG A 79 -16.42 -9.51 -2.44
C ARG A 79 -17.53 -9.86 -3.43
N PRO A 80 -17.90 -8.92 -4.32
CA PRO A 80 -18.75 -9.25 -5.46
C PRO A 80 -18.16 -10.39 -6.30
N ALA A 81 -19.00 -11.20 -6.92
CA ALA A 81 -18.57 -12.25 -7.83
C ALA A 81 -17.65 -11.67 -8.94
N GLY A 82 -16.58 -12.35 -9.25
CA GLY A 82 -15.56 -11.94 -10.21
C GLY A 82 -14.49 -10.99 -9.66
N GLU A 83 -14.67 -10.38 -8.47
CA GLU A 83 -13.60 -9.62 -7.83
C GLU A 83 -12.54 -10.56 -7.25
N TRP A 84 -11.27 -10.17 -7.38
CA TRP A 84 -10.14 -10.93 -6.86
C TRP A 84 -10.06 -10.84 -5.34
N ILE A 85 -9.82 -11.98 -4.71
CA ILE A 85 -9.53 -12.08 -3.27
C ILE A 85 -8.02 -12.25 -3.11
N ILE A 86 -7.38 -11.29 -2.44
CA ILE A 86 -5.94 -11.31 -2.24
C ILE A 86 -5.66 -11.45 -0.74
N GLY A 87 -4.89 -12.48 -0.39
CA GLY A 87 -4.34 -12.66 0.94
C GLY A 87 -2.81 -12.63 0.88
N SER A 88 -2.16 -12.32 2.00
CA SER A 88 -0.71 -12.34 2.08
C SER A 88 -0.19 -12.72 3.46
N GLY A 89 0.99 -13.34 3.49
CA GLY A 89 1.70 -13.59 4.74
C GLY A 89 1.73 -15.06 5.19
N TRP A 90 1.18 -15.99 4.43
CA TRP A 90 1.42 -17.40 4.74
C TRP A 90 2.89 -17.78 4.50
N ASP A 91 3.44 -18.67 5.31
CA ASP A 91 4.86 -19.07 5.25
C ASP A 91 4.98 -20.54 4.92
N GLU A 92 5.46 -20.85 3.73
CA GLU A 92 5.70 -22.21 3.25
C GLU A 92 6.59 -23.04 4.21
N GLY A 93 7.43 -22.38 4.98
CA GLY A 93 8.29 -23.02 5.99
C GLY A 93 7.53 -23.56 7.23
N ASN A 94 6.31 -23.09 7.47
CA ASN A 94 5.48 -23.54 8.59
C ASN A 94 4.68 -24.79 8.27
N TRP A 95 4.67 -25.22 7.02
CA TRP A 95 3.90 -26.37 6.55
C TRP A 95 4.76 -27.66 6.61
N ALA A 96 4.74 -28.31 7.77
CA ALA A 96 5.68 -29.40 8.11
C ALA A 96 5.57 -30.66 7.22
N ASN A 97 4.42 -30.93 6.60
CA ASN A 97 4.19 -32.18 5.89
C ASN A 97 3.81 -32.00 4.40
N HIS A 98 3.18 -30.92 4.05
CA HIS A 98 2.72 -30.64 2.67
C HIS A 98 2.35 -29.17 2.54
N LEU A 99 2.51 -28.62 1.35
CA LEU A 99 2.02 -27.28 1.01
C LEU A 99 0.49 -27.31 0.87
N PRO A 100 -0.20 -26.16 1.05
CA PRO A 100 -1.63 -26.08 0.85
C PRO A 100 -2.02 -26.43 -0.59
N THR A 101 -3.29 -26.77 -0.79
CA THR A 101 -3.83 -27.09 -2.11
C THR A 101 -5.00 -26.18 -2.45
N ARG A 102 -5.28 -25.99 -3.73
CA ARG A 102 -6.34 -25.09 -4.18
C ARG A 102 -7.77 -25.62 -3.93
N GLY A 103 -7.93 -26.90 -3.58
CA GLY A 103 -9.24 -27.54 -3.48
C GLY A 103 -10.20 -26.81 -2.55
N PHE A 104 -9.76 -26.48 -1.33
CA PHE A 104 -10.60 -25.76 -0.37
C PHE A 104 -10.96 -24.33 -0.84
N LEU A 105 -10.06 -23.66 -1.58
CA LEU A 105 -10.34 -22.34 -2.14
C LEU A 105 -11.42 -22.40 -3.24
N ASN A 106 -11.42 -23.45 -4.05
CA ASN A 106 -12.46 -23.66 -5.07
C ASN A 106 -13.84 -23.87 -4.47
N GLU A 107 -13.90 -24.59 -3.34
CA GLU A 107 -15.15 -24.84 -2.61
C GLU A 107 -15.67 -23.57 -1.94
N MET A 108 -14.78 -22.79 -1.33
CA MET A 108 -15.15 -21.56 -0.61
C MET A 108 -15.51 -20.40 -1.53
N PHE A 109 -14.78 -20.26 -2.64
CA PHE A 109 -14.87 -19.12 -3.55
C PHE A 109 -15.07 -19.57 -5.00
N PRO A 110 -16.23 -20.18 -5.33
CA PRO A 110 -16.51 -20.70 -6.67
C PRO A 110 -16.65 -19.59 -7.72
N ASP A 111 -16.94 -18.35 -7.30
CA ASP A 111 -17.22 -17.23 -8.18
C ASP A 111 -16.12 -16.14 -8.15
N ASN A 112 -15.04 -16.33 -7.36
CA ASN A 112 -14.00 -15.32 -7.19
C ASN A 112 -12.61 -15.93 -7.45
N PRO A 113 -11.76 -15.30 -8.27
CA PRO A 113 -10.34 -15.63 -8.30
C PRO A 113 -9.67 -15.32 -6.96
N VAL A 114 -8.90 -16.28 -6.44
CA VAL A 114 -8.19 -16.15 -5.16
C VAL A 114 -6.70 -16.30 -5.38
N VAL A 115 -5.92 -15.36 -4.87
CA VAL A 115 -4.46 -15.43 -4.85
C VAL A 115 -3.94 -15.14 -3.44
N LEU A 116 -3.21 -16.10 -2.88
CA LEU A 116 -2.62 -16.01 -1.56
C LEU A 116 -1.09 -15.95 -1.67
N LYS A 117 -0.51 -14.79 -1.34
CA LYS A 117 0.92 -14.52 -1.45
C LYS A 117 1.67 -14.97 -0.21
N GLY A 118 2.77 -15.66 -0.39
CA GLY A 118 3.65 -16.08 0.69
C GLY A 118 4.35 -14.91 1.37
N LEU A 119 4.73 -15.08 2.63
CA LEU A 119 5.36 -14.05 3.46
C LEU A 119 6.66 -13.50 2.87
N ARG A 120 7.45 -14.36 2.22
CA ARG A 120 8.75 -14.01 1.64
C ARG A 120 8.70 -13.77 0.14
N GLY A 121 7.51 -13.85 -0.48
CA GLY A 121 7.33 -13.70 -1.92
C GLY A 121 7.81 -14.89 -2.78
N PHE A 122 8.21 -16.00 -2.15
CA PHE A 122 8.69 -17.18 -2.86
C PHE A 122 7.62 -18.24 -3.10
N GLY A 123 6.42 -18.06 -2.56
CA GLY A 123 5.28 -18.93 -2.77
C GLY A 123 4.01 -18.14 -3.06
N THR A 124 3.17 -18.64 -3.94
CA THR A 124 1.83 -18.11 -4.21
C THR A 124 0.88 -19.28 -4.42
N LEU A 125 -0.31 -19.22 -3.82
CA LEU A 125 -1.38 -20.19 -4.02
C LEU A 125 -2.54 -19.53 -4.75
N GLY A 126 -3.01 -20.11 -5.86
CA GLY A 126 -4.18 -19.68 -6.60
C GLY A 126 -5.25 -20.76 -6.70
N ASN A 127 -6.53 -20.38 -6.73
CA ASN A 127 -7.65 -21.28 -7.04
C ASN A 127 -7.80 -21.49 -8.57
N ASP A 128 -8.74 -22.32 -9.00
CA ASP A 128 -8.95 -22.62 -10.42
C ASP A 128 -9.25 -21.39 -11.26
N LEU A 129 -10.04 -20.44 -10.76
CA LEU A 129 -10.34 -19.20 -11.47
C LEU A 129 -9.09 -18.31 -11.63
N ALA A 130 -8.21 -18.27 -10.64
CA ALA A 130 -6.95 -17.54 -10.74
C ALA A 130 -6.00 -18.22 -11.75
N LEU A 131 -5.93 -19.54 -11.78
CA LEU A 131 -5.15 -20.30 -12.77
C LEU A 131 -5.70 -20.07 -14.19
N GLU A 132 -7.02 -20.12 -14.37
CA GLU A 132 -7.67 -19.85 -15.65
C GLU A 132 -7.36 -18.45 -16.14
N ALA A 133 -7.46 -17.43 -15.28
CA ALA A 133 -7.14 -16.05 -15.60
C ALA A 133 -5.66 -15.87 -15.98
N ALA A 134 -4.76 -16.66 -15.39
CA ALA A 134 -3.33 -16.69 -15.71
C ALA A 134 -3.01 -17.51 -16.97
N GLY A 135 -3.99 -18.17 -17.58
CA GLY A 135 -3.78 -19.05 -18.74
C GLY A 135 -2.99 -20.33 -18.41
N VAL A 136 -3.06 -20.77 -17.15
CA VAL A 136 -2.32 -21.95 -16.65
C VAL A 136 -3.20 -23.20 -16.69
N ASP A 137 -2.67 -24.23 -17.29
CA ASP A 137 -3.28 -25.56 -17.37
C ASP A 137 -2.34 -26.69 -16.94
N ALA A 138 -2.80 -27.94 -17.07
CA ALA A 138 -2.02 -29.12 -16.68
C ALA A 138 -0.71 -29.29 -17.46
N ASP A 139 -0.66 -28.79 -18.69
CA ASP A 139 0.48 -28.93 -19.61
C ASP A 139 1.44 -27.74 -19.52
N THR A 140 1.10 -26.70 -18.76
CA THR A 140 1.94 -25.50 -18.59
C THR A 140 3.30 -25.89 -18.00
N PRO A 141 4.44 -25.57 -18.66
CA PRO A 141 5.75 -25.93 -18.18
C PRO A 141 6.20 -25.03 -17.03
N ASP A 142 7.12 -25.53 -16.21
CA ASP A 142 7.79 -24.72 -15.20
C ASP A 142 8.63 -23.61 -15.88
N PRO A 143 8.55 -22.35 -15.40
CA PRO A 143 9.41 -21.28 -15.89
C PRO A 143 10.84 -21.45 -15.36
N VAL A 144 11.79 -20.79 -16.01
CA VAL A 144 13.18 -20.78 -15.55
C VAL A 144 13.28 -20.19 -14.15
N GLY A 145 13.82 -20.96 -13.22
CA GLY A 145 13.99 -20.52 -11.82
C GLY A 145 12.71 -20.56 -10.97
N GLY A 146 11.64 -21.18 -11.46
CA GLY A 146 10.39 -21.37 -10.72
C GLY A 146 9.81 -22.75 -10.93
N SER A 147 8.78 -23.12 -10.14
CA SER A 147 8.07 -24.37 -10.33
C SER A 147 6.58 -24.25 -10.00
N LEU A 148 5.77 -24.97 -10.79
CA LEU A 148 4.36 -25.20 -10.56
C LEU A 148 4.22 -26.52 -9.80
N VAL A 149 3.81 -26.45 -8.54
CA VAL A 149 3.76 -27.66 -7.68
C VAL A 149 2.66 -28.59 -8.16
N ARG A 150 3.02 -29.86 -8.35
CA ARG A 150 2.12 -30.93 -8.78
C ARG A 150 2.00 -32.02 -7.71
N ASP A 151 0.83 -32.60 -7.65
CA ASP A 151 0.59 -33.78 -6.79
C ASP A 151 1.22 -35.06 -7.38
N ASN A 152 1.04 -36.16 -6.68
CA ASN A 152 1.54 -37.49 -7.11
C ASN A 152 0.84 -38.05 -8.37
N LYS A 153 -0.22 -37.37 -8.86
CA LYS A 153 -0.93 -37.70 -10.10
C LYS A 153 -0.57 -36.76 -11.23
N GLY A 154 0.35 -35.82 -10.99
CA GLY A 154 0.74 -34.76 -11.94
C GLY A 154 -0.23 -33.60 -12.05
N GLN A 155 -1.24 -33.51 -11.16
CA GLN A 155 -2.18 -32.39 -11.16
C GLN A 155 -1.59 -31.18 -10.44
N LEU A 156 -1.83 -29.97 -10.96
CA LEU A 156 -1.43 -28.75 -10.29
C LEU A 156 -2.11 -28.61 -8.93
N THR A 157 -1.33 -28.33 -7.89
CA THR A 157 -1.86 -28.10 -6.54
C THR A 157 -2.40 -26.68 -6.36
N GLY A 158 -2.04 -25.76 -7.26
CA GLY A 158 -2.31 -24.34 -7.19
C GLY A 158 -1.17 -23.54 -6.56
N VAL A 159 -0.12 -24.21 -6.04
CA VAL A 159 1.08 -23.56 -5.49
C VAL A 159 2.11 -23.32 -6.58
N PHE A 160 2.61 -22.08 -6.64
CA PHE A 160 3.66 -21.60 -7.52
C PHE A 160 4.83 -21.14 -6.66
N LEU A 161 6.05 -21.53 -7.01
CA LEU A 161 7.25 -21.24 -6.23
C LEU A 161 8.29 -20.45 -7.03
N ASN A 162 9.01 -19.59 -6.34
CA ASN A 162 10.08 -18.73 -6.88
C ASN A 162 9.57 -17.91 -8.09
N ASN A 163 10.28 -17.91 -9.24
CA ASN A 163 9.89 -17.11 -10.42
C ASN A 163 8.51 -17.51 -10.99
N ALA A 164 7.96 -18.66 -10.62
CA ALA A 164 6.61 -19.03 -11.03
C ALA A 164 5.53 -18.19 -10.34
N THR A 165 5.82 -17.56 -9.20
CA THR A 165 4.87 -16.66 -8.51
C THR A 165 4.40 -15.51 -9.40
N ASP A 166 5.25 -15.04 -10.30
CA ASP A 166 4.94 -13.93 -11.20
C ASP A 166 3.77 -14.29 -12.13
N ILE A 167 3.61 -15.55 -12.53
CA ILE A 167 2.52 -15.99 -13.41
C ILE A 167 1.15 -15.65 -12.82
N LEU A 168 0.94 -15.91 -11.52
CA LEU A 168 -0.32 -15.56 -10.84
C LEU A 168 -0.39 -14.07 -10.47
N ASN A 169 0.73 -13.48 -10.09
CA ASN A 169 0.76 -12.06 -9.73
C ASN A 169 0.43 -11.16 -10.93
N ASP A 170 0.96 -11.48 -12.11
CA ASP A 170 0.74 -10.72 -13.35
C ASP A 170 -0.67 -10.91 -13.92
N ALA A 171 -1.36 -11.98 -13.52
CA ALA A 171 -2.75 -12.23 -13.91
C ALA A 171 -3.75 -11.38 -13.13
N ILE A 172 -3.36 -10.83 -11.97
CA ILE A 172 -4.22 -9.95 -11.18
C ILE A 172 -4.45 -8.66 -11.97
N PRO A 173 -5.71 -8.30 -12.31
CA PRO A 173 -6.00 -7.09 -13.06
C PRO A 173 -5.53 -5.84 -12.34
N GLU A 174 -5.19 -4.80 -13.10
CA GLU A 174 -4.97 -3.49 -12.51
C GLU A 174 -6.21 -3.02 -11.75
N ALA A 175 -5.99 -2.45 -10.56
CA ALA A 175 -7.08 -1.94 -9.75
C ALA A 175 -7.84 -0.83 -10.47
N SER A 176 -9.17 -0.87 -10.43
CA SER A 176 -10.02 0.19 -10.94
C SER A 176 -9.87 1.48 -10.12
N LEU A 177 -10.35 2.61 -10.65
CA LEU A 177 -10.37 3.87 -9.91
C LEU A 177 -11.12 3.73 -8.56
N GLU A 178 -12.26 3.03 -8.56
CA GLU A 178 -13.06 2.80 -7.35
C GLU A 178 -12.30 1.95 -6.32
N GLN A 179 -11.61 0.92 -6.76
CA GLN A 179 -10.76 0.10 -5.89
C GLN A 179 -9.62 0.92 -5.29
N ARG A 180 -8.93 1.75 -6.08
CA ARG A 180 -7.86 2.63 -5.58
C ARG A 180 -8.39 3.65 -4.57
N ILE A 181 -9.58 4.22 -4.78
CA ILE A 181 -10.24 5.11 -3.82
C ILE A 181 -10.57 4.34 -2.53
N ARG A 182 -11.06 3.11 -2.63
CA ARG A 182 -11.33 2.23 -1.47
C ARG A 182 -10.05 1.98 -0.67
N VAL A 183 -8.97 1.61 -1.35
CA VAL A 183 -7.64 1.40 -0.74
C VAL A 183 -7.17 2.66 -0.01
N LEU A 184 -7.24 3.82 -0.63
CA LEU A 184 -6.86 5.07 0.02
C LEU A 184 -7.72 5.37 1.26
N ASN A 185 -9.02 5.07 1.22
CA ASN A 185 -9.89 5.23 2.38
C ASN A 185 -9.50 4.29 3.53
N TYR A 186 -9.14 3.03 3.27
CA TYR A 186 -8.61 2.13 4.30
C TYR A 186 -7.33 2.68 4.94
N GLY A 187 -6.41 3.20 4.12
CA GLY A 187 -5.20 3.84 4.63
C GLY A 187 -5.51 5.06 5.50
N ILE A 188 -6.45 5.91 5.07
CA ILE A 188 -6.92 7.06 5.83
C ILE A 188 -7.55 6.64 7.15
N ASP A 189 -8.37 5.59 7.17
CA ASP A 189 -8.99 5.08 8.41
C ASP A 189 -7.92 4.66 9.42
N ARG A 190 -6.91 3.91 9.00
CA ARG A 190 -5.79 3.50 9.86
C ARG A 190 -5.02 4.70 10.42
N MET A 191 -4.79 5.72 9.61
CA MET A 191 -4.13 6.94 10.07
C MET A 191 -4.98 7.69 11.09
N LEU A 192 -6.27 7.87 10.84
CA LEU A 192 -7.20 8.54 11.77
C LEU A 192 -7.33 7.78 13.09
N GLU A 193 -7.41 6.45 13.07
CA GLU A 193 -7.41 5.61 14.28
C GLU A 193 -6.17 5.82 15.14
N SER A 194 -5.04 6.15 14.51
CA SER A 194 -3.76 6.43 15.16
C SER A 194 -3.56 7.91 15.52
N GLY A 195 -4.56 8.78 15.26
CA GLY A 195 -4.51 10.21 15.56
C GLY A 195 -3.83 11.07 14.52
N PHE A 196 -3.46 10.54 13.35
CA PHE A 196 -2.90 11.31 12.24
C PHE A 196 -4.00 12.01 11.45
N VAL A 197 -3.82 13.29 11.18
CA VAL A 197 -4.75 14.14 10.41
C VAL A 197 -4.11 14.67 9.13
N SER A 198 -2.85 14.34 8.91
CA SER A 198 -2.09 14.72 7.71
C SER A 198 -1.00 13.69 7.41
N THR A 199 -0.70 13.52 6.12
CA THR A 199 0.43 12.68 5.67
C THR A 199 1.17 13.36 4.52
N HIS A 200 2.49 13.27 4.54
CA HIS A 200 3.35 13.48 3.39
C HIS A 200 3.57 12.11 2.75
N HIS A 201 2.86 11.83 1.65
CA HIS A 201 2.96 10.56 0.95
C HIS A 201 4.20 10.56 0.06
N ALA A 202 5.27 9.93 0.53
CA ALA A 202 6.59 9.93 -0.09
C ALA A 202 6.69 8.89 -1.22
N GLY A 203 6.19 9.23 -2.39
CA GLY A 203 6.28 8.39 -3.58
C GLY A 203 4.94 7.85 -4.06
N VAL A 204 4.05 8.75 -4.47
CA VAL A 204 2.78 8.36 -5.08
C VAL A 204 3.05 7.70 -6.42
N ARG A 205 2.56 6.49 -6.59
CA ARG A 205 2.56 5.79 -7.87
C ARG A 205 1.61 6.49 -8.84
N THR A 206 1.99 6.52 -10.11
CA THR A 206 1.24 7.20 -11.18
C THR A 206 -0.21 6.71 -11.28
N ASP A 207 -0.43 5.41 -11.09
CA ASP A 207 -1.75 4.79 -11.16
C ASP A 207 -2.70 5.19 -10.02
N TYR A 208 -2.18 5.69 -8.87
CA TYR A 208 -2.98 6.23 -7.77
C TYR A 208 -3.30 7.73 -7.92
N LEU A 209 -2.61 8.45 -8.80
CA LEU A 209 -2.83 9.89 -8.97
C LEU A 209 -4.28 10.25 -9.34
N PRO A 210 -4.96 9.53 -10.28
CA PRO A 210 -6.38 9.78 -10.56
C PRO A 210 -7.29 9.62 -9.34
N ALA A 211 -6.99 8.67 -8.44
CA ALA A 211 -7.77 8.45 -7.23
C ALA A 211 -7.62 9.63 -6.24
N TYR A 212 -6.40 10.12 -6.02
CA TYR A 212 -6.17 11.32 -5.22
C TYR A 212 -6.88 12.55 -5.78
N GLN A 213 -6.80 12.75 -7.10
CA GLN A 213 -7.47 13.86 -7.77
C GLN A 213 -8.99 13.77 -7.65
N ALA A 214 -9.56 12.58 -7.85
CA ALA A 214 -11.00 12.36 -7.70
C ALA A 214 -11.47 12.64 -6.26
N MET A 215 -10.74 12.14 -5.25
CA MET A 215 -11.04 12.38 -3.84
C MET A 215 -10.88 13.86 -3.45
N GLY A 216 -9.84 14.52 -3.95
CA GLY A 216 -9.60 15.95 -3.72
C GLY A 216 -10.68 16.84 -4.34
N ASN A 217 -11.10 16.54 -5.58
CA ASN A 217 -12.15 17.29 -6.28
C ASN A 217 -13.57 17.01 -5.72
N GLY A 218 -13.78 15.80 -5.22
CA GLY A 218 -15.07 15.34 -4.66
C GLY A 218 -15.25 15.68 -3.18
N ASP A 219 -14.31 16.41 -2.55
CA ASP A 219 -14.33 16.75 -1.12
C ASP A 219 -14.47 15.52 -0.20
N SER A 220 -13.89 14.39 -0.62
CA SER A 220 -13.98 13.11 0.10
C SER A 220 -12.71 12.74 0.87
N LEU A 221 -11.64 13.54 0.79
CA LEU A 221 -10.47 13.41 1.64
C LEU A 221 -10.80 13.82 3.08
N ARG A 222 -10.45 12.96 4.04
CA ARG A 222 -10.70 13.19 5.48
C ARG A 222 -9.44 13.58 6.26
N ILE A 223 -8.27 13.55 5.61
CA ILE A 223 -6.98 14.02 6.12
C ILE A 223 -6.31 14.91 5.06
N ARG A 224 -5.33 15.70 5.46
CA ARG A 224 -4.48 16.44 4.52
C ARG A 224 -3.45 15.51 3.90
N VAL A 225 -3.29 15.59 2.58
CA VAL A 225 -2.30 14.80 1.82
C VAL A 225 -1.40 15.74 1.03
N GLU A 226 -0.12 15.71 1.35
CA GLU A 226 0.95 16.22 0.47
C GLU A 226 1.46 15.02 -0.35
N ALA A 227 1.06 14.95 -1.61
CA ALA A 227 1.41 13.85 -2.49
C ALA A 227 2.71 14.16 -3.24
N MET A 228 3.79 13.48 -2.90
CA MET A 228 5.07 13.54 -3.60
C MET A 228 5.05 12.52 -4.73
N LEU A 229 5.22 12.97 -5.97
CA LEU A 229 5.18 12.09 -7.13
C LEU A 229 6.50 11.31 -7.28
N SER A 230 6.43 10.03 -7.56
CA SER A 230 7.63 9.20 -7.78
C SER A 230 8.32 9.60 -9.08
N VAL A 231 9.65 9.73 -9.04
CA VAL A 231 10.53 9.92 -10.20
C VAL A 231 11.74 9.00 -10.11
N GLY A 232 12.35 8.69 -11.27
CA GLY A 232 13.57 7.89 -11.30
C GLY A 232 13.39 6.41 -10.99
N VAL A 233 12.16 5.90 -10.96
CA VAL A 233 11.86 4.47 -10.82
C VAL A 233 11.20 3.95 -12.09
N VAL A 234 11.31 2.65 -12.34
CA VAL A 234 10.72 2.02 -13.53
C VAL A 234 9.20 2.26 -13.54
N GLY A 235 8.68 2.73 -14.69
CA GLY A 235 7.26 3.01 -14.88
C GLY A 235 6.76 4.34 -14.31
N ALA A 236 7.61 5.11 -13.60
CA ALA A 236 7.26 6.47 -13.20
C ALA A 236 7.54 7.45 -14.36
N PRO A 237 6.75 8.54 -14.50
CA PRO A 237 7.08 9.63 -15.40
C PRO A 237 8.44 10.23 -15.10
N SER A 238 9.09 10.76 -16.13
CA SER A 238 10.34 11.53 -15.97
C SER A 238 10.07 12.83 -15.19
N ALA A 239 11.13 13.44 -14.69
CA ALA A 239 11.03 14.74 -14.05
C ALA A 239 10.53 15.82 -15.01
N GLU A 240 10.91 15.74 -16.30
CA GLU A 240 10.43 16.63 -17.36
C GLU A 240 8.92 16.51 -17.56
N GLU A 241 8.39 15.28 -17.65
CA GLU A 241 6.95 15.05 -17.79
C GLU A 241 6.17 15.62 -16.60
N TRP A 242 6.67 15.45 -15.36
CA TRP A 242 6.07 16.06 -14.18
C TRP A 242 6.15 17.58 -14.20
N THR A 243 7.25 18.14 -14.71
CA THR A 243 7.43 19.60 -14.84
C THR A 243 6.48 20.19 -15.88
N GLU A 244 6.25 19.49 -16.99
CA GLU A 244 5.29 19.90 -18.02
C GLU A 244 3.84 19.87 -17.51
N MET A 245 3.48 18.90 -16.69
CA MET A 245 2.16 18.85 -16.04
C MET A 245 1.99 19.98 -15.01
N GLY A 246 3.08 20.48 -14.47
CA GLY A 246 3.11 21.53 -13.45
C GLY A 246 2.59 21.07 -12.08
N PRO A 247 2.80 21.88 -11.04
CA PRO A 247 2.23 21.56 -9.75
C PRO A 247 0.72 21.68 -9.84
N THR A 248 0.00 20.62 -9.48
CA THR A 248 -1.44 20.70 -9.23
C THR A 248 -1.62 21.42 -7.89
N VAL A 249 -1.66 22.75 -7.97
CA VAL A 249 -1.88 23.59 -6.81
C VAL A 249 -3.36 23.53 -6.49
N ARG A 250 -3.71 22.74 -5.49
CA ARG A 250 -5.05 22.58 -4.90
C ARG A 250 -6.12 21.98 -5.81
N ALA A 251 -6.19 20.68 -5.83
CA ALA A 251 -7.46 20.00 -6.11
C ALA A 251 -8.47 20.29 -4.97
N SER A 252 -7.99 20.46 -3.73
CA SER A 252 -8.77 20.91 -2.57
C SER A 252 -7.83 21.47 -1.50
N ASP A 253 -8.39 22.06 -0.43
CA ASP A 253 -7.59 22.48 0.73
C ASP A 253 -6.92 21.30 1.46
N LEU A 254 -7.32 20.05 1.16
CA LEU A 254 -6.80 18.83 1.75
C LEU A 254 -5.79 18.08 0.86
N LEU A 255 -5.71 18.36 -0.46
CA LEU A 255 -4.77 17.73 -1.37
C LEU A 255 -3.79 18.76 -1.94
N GLN A 256 -2.50 18.48 -1.83
CA GLN A 256 -1.43 19.21 -2.50
C GLN A 256 -0.52 18.25 -3.25
N ILE A 257 -0.23 18.57 -4.51
CA ILE A 257 0.68 17.81 -5.38
C ILE A 257 1.68 18.82 -5.94
N ARG A 258 2.84 18.97 -5.27
CA ARG A 258 3.83 20.00 -5.60
C ARG A 258 5.27 19.58 -5.35
N SER A 259 5.49 18.32 -5.02
CA SER A 259 6.81 17.80 -4.71
C SER A 259 7.02 16.43 -5.37
N VAL A 260 8.26 16.03 -5.52
CA VAL A 260 8.65 14.74 -6.07
C VAL A 260 9.45 13.95 -5.05
N LYS A 261 9.37 12.63 -5.14
CA LYS A 261 10.19 11.66 -4.43
C LYS A 261 11.11 10.97 -5.41
N ALA A 262 12.40 11.07 -5.16
CA ALA A 262 13.43 10.36 -5.91
C ALA A 262 14.24 9.44 -4.99
N TYR A 263 14.82 8.40 -5.57
CA TYR A 263 15.76 7.50 -4.89
C TYR A 263 17.14 7.75 -5.44
N TYR A 264 18.11 7.97 -4.55
CA TYR A 264 19.52 8.14 -4.89
C TYR A 264 20.28 6.82 -4.76
N ASP A 265 19.89 5.99 -3.82
CA ASP A 265 20.47 4.69 -3.52
C ASP A 265 19.38 3.73 -3.00
N ALA A 266 19.80 2.54 -2.52
CA ALA A 266 18.89 1.53 -2.04
C ALA A 266 18.74 1.52 -0.51
N SER A 267 18.11 0.47 0.05
CA SER A 267 17.78 0.39 1.46
C SER A 267 18.98 0.09 2.35
N LEU A 268 19.05 0.74 3.52
CA LEU A 268 20.05 0.46 4.56
C LEU A 268 19.94 -0.98 5.08
N GLY A 269 18.71 -1.49 5.30
CA GLY A 269 18.48 -2.83 5.85
C GLY A 269 18.96 -3.96 4.95
N SER A 270 18.93 -3.76 3.63
CA SER A 270 19.49 -4.69 2.64
C SER A 270 20.96 -4.45 2.33
N ARG A 271 21.62 -3.52 3.04
CA ARG A 271 23.00 -3.04 2.82
C ARG A 271 23.21 -2.45 1.43
N GLY A 272 22.15 -1.94 0.83
CA GLY A 272 22.18 -1.27 -0.47
C GLY A 272 22.45 0.23 -0.35
N ALA A 273 22.12 0.87 0.78
CA ALA A 273 22.38 2.28 0.97
C ALA A 273 23.86 2.61 0.86
N LYS A 274 24.21 3.70 0.15
CA LYS A 274 25.60 4.11 -0.08
C LYS A 274 26.19 4.73 1.18
N MET A 275 27.21 4.07 1.73
CA MET A 275 27.88 4.46 2.96
C MET A 275 29.26 5.08 2.68
N ILE A 276 29.75 5.92 3.60
CA ILE A 276 31.10 6.48 3.57
C ILE A 276 32.11 5.37 3.91
N ASP A 277 31.83 4.61 4.98
CA ASP A 277 32.63 3.48 5.43
C ASP A 277 31.95 2.15 5.08
N ASP A 278 32.66 1.06 5.21
CA ASP A 278 32.12 -0.28 5.04
C ASP A 278 31.00 -0.55 6.07
N TYR A 279 30.01 -1.33 5.68
CA TYR A 279 29.04 -1.86 6.63
C TYR A 279 29.76 -2.68 7.72
N SER A 280 29.45 -2.43 8.97
CA SER A 280 30.13 -3.07 10.12
C SER A 280 29.99 -4.60 10.12
N ASP A 281 28.89 -5.10 9.57
CA ASP A 281 28.57 -6.53 9.42
C ASP A 281 28.87 -7.09 8.02
N MET A 282 29.43 -6.27 7.11
CA MET A 282 29.80 -6.66 5.73
C MET A 282 31.07 -5.92 5.28
N PRO A 283 32.26 -6.24 5.85
CA PRO A 283 33.49 -5.59 5.47
C PRO A 283 33.81 -5.69 3.97
N GLY A 284 34.29 -4.59 3.38
CA GLY A 284 34.53 -4.47 1.93
C GLY A 284 33.33 -4.03 1.12
N HIS A 285 32.15 -3.83 1.77
CA HIS A 285 30.93 -3.42 1.09
C HIS A 285 30.41 -2.08 1.64
N ARG A 286 30.17 -1.12 0.75
CA ARG A 286 29.72 0.26 1.07
C ARG A 286 28.36 0.60 0.44
N GLY A 287 27.57 -0.40 0.12
CA GLY A 287 26.33 -0.20 -0.60
C GLY A 287 26.52 -0.14 -2.12
N ILE A 288 25.44 0.10 -2.82
CA ILE A 288 25.35 0.05 -4.28
C ILE A 288 24.91 1.45 -4.76
N ALA A 289 25.54 1.96 -5.82
CA ALA A 289 25.10 3.22 -6.42
C ALA A 289 23.71 3.08 -7.01
N GLY A 290 22.90 4.14 -6.93
CA GLY A 290 21.52 4.14 -7.44
C GLY A 290 21.43 3.75 -8.93
N SER A 291 22.42 4.13 -9.75
CA SER A 291 22.52 3.72 -11.15
C SER A 291 22.58 2.21 -11.36
N ASP A 292 23.16 1.46 -10.42
CA ASP A 292 23.26 0.01 -10.49
C ASP A 292 21.93 -0.70 -10.17
N TYR A 293 20.97 0.05 -9.59
CA TYR A 293 19.57 -0.37 -9.36
C TYR A 293 18.62 0.16 -10.45
N GLY A 294 19.14 0.80 -11.49
CA GLY A 294 18.32 1.39 -12.55
C GLY A 294 17.71 2.76 -12.19
N PHE A 295 18.12 3.37 -11.07
CA PHE A 295 17.76 4.75 -10.77
C PHE A 295 18.58 5.70 -11.66
N ASP A 296 17.90 6.54 -12.41
CA ASP A 296 18.57 7.57 -13.22
C ASP A 296 18.93 8.78 -12.36
N THR A 297 20.04 8.67 -11.63
CA THR A 297 20.52 9.73 -10.74
C THR A 297 20.84 11.03 -11.47
N ALA A 298 21.28 10.94 -12.74
CA ALA A 298 21.58 12.12 -13.55
C ALA A 298 20.31 12.92 -13.89
N LYS A 299 19.19 12.25 -14.15
CA LYS A 299 17.89 12.92 -14.35
C LYS A 299 17.37 13.56 -13.07
N VAL A 300 17.56 12.89 -11.93
CA VAL A 300 17.18 13.44 -10.62
C VAL A 300 18.02 14.69 -10.29
N GLU A 301 19.34 14.64 -10.52
CA GLU A 301 20.24 15.77 -10.30
C GLU A 301 19.89 16.95 -11.22
N ALA A 302 19.57 16.71 -12.49
CA ALA A 302 19.14 17.75 -13.42
C ALA A 302 17.83 18.44 -13.00
N PHE A 303 16.96 17.74 -12.27
CA PHE A 303 15.70 18.29 -11.76
C PHE A 303 15.89 19.18 -10.54
N MET A 304 16.98 18.99 -9.77
CA MET A 304 17.25 19.74 -8.54
C MET A 304 17.94 21.10 -8.78
N VAL A 305 18.32 21.42 -10.01
CA VAL A 305 18.94 22.66 -10.45
C VAL A 305 17.92 23.60 -11.09
#